data_3e2ad7cc5eb3b1775be3bcd3eb3c3364
#
_entry.id   3e2ad7cc5eb3b1775be3bcd3eb3c3364
#
_cell.length_a   1.000
_cell.length_b   1.000
_cell.length_c   1.000
_cell.angle_alpha   90.00
_cell.angle_beta   90.00
_cell.angle_gamma   90.00
#
_symmetry.space_group_name_H-M   'P 1'
#
loop_
_entity.id
_entity.type
_entity.pdbx_description
1 polymer ?
#
loop_
_entity_poly.entity_id
_entity_poly.type
_entity_poly.pdbx_seq_one_letter_code
_entity_poly.pdbx_strand_id
1 'polypeptide(L)'
;VPAENMLFGDVTLLGKSVNETIGASLMLGIKRNAWYTRLRYSEQRFGDYRIPADTIVYLTQKMPVYGRRLKNTAGWERNVNFFTQYQKKGYKSNLAVSNVFQKTGFFPGAHGVPDLSRLEDDGDSRNIDLPYSKVNHLKVTTHQQYAWEKFILSGDIGYQNNHREEWSAFHTHYGTQPLPETDPDKELAFNLNTFSFSAKGRWVGSSSWEHRMGWDSQFQRNTISGYSFLLPEYDRFTTGISWLTTYRPDNTLSVSGGVRYDYGRMRVFAHDDPYRDMMKSRWSSTGGTAAG
;
A
#
# COMPACT_ATOMS: atom_id res chain seq x y z
N VAL A 1 19.63 2.64 -15.32
CA VAL A 1 20.83 3.28 -14.69
C VAL A 1 21.71 3.77 -15.81
N PRO A 2 22.18 5.05 -15.80
CA PRO A 2 23.13 5.57 -16.81
C PRO A 2 24.41 4.74 -16.87
N ALA A 3 25.00 4.66 -18.07
CA ALA A 3 26.27 3.93 -18.24
C ALA A 3 27.46 4.74 -17.69
N GLU A 4 27.44 6.04 -17.85
CA GLU A 4 28.54 6.95 -17.51
C GLU A 4 28.31 7.69 -16.20
N ASN A 5 29.39 8.24 -15.64
CA ASN A 5 29.30 9.12 -14.47
C ASN A 5 28.58 10.41 -14.87
N MET A 6 27.48 10.72 -14.18
CA MET A 6 26.72 11.93 -14.46
C MET A 6 25.87 12.35 -13.27
N LEU A 7 25.59 13.63 -13.20
CA LEU A 7 24.52 14.23 -12.43
C LEU A 7 23.36 14.53 -13.39
N PHE A 8 22.15 14.19 -13.01
CA PHE A 8 20.96 14.38 -13.85
C PHE A 8 19.73 14.65 -12.98
N GLY A 9 18.71 15.19 -13.59
CA GLY A 9 17.46 15.43 -12.90
C GLY A 9 16.32 15.67 -13.87
N ASP A 10 15.11 15.58 -13.37
CA ASP A 10 13.91 15.97 -14.07
C ASP A 10 12.96 16.76 -13.17
N VAL A 11 12.21 17.65 -13.79
CA VAL A 11 11.10 18.38 -13.17
C VAL A 11 9.86 18.09 -14.00
N THR A 12 8.79 17.66 -13.33
CA THR A 12 7.49 17.46 -13.95
C THR A 12 6.48 18.38 -13.28
N LEU A 13 5.71 19.11 -14.07
CA LEU A 13 4.59 19.91 -13.59
C LEU A 13 3.29 19.30 -14.08
N LEU A 14 2.28 19.28 -13.23
CA LEU A 14 0.95 18.71 -13.51
C LEU A 14 -0.12 19.77 -13.26
N GLY A 15 -1.03 19.93 -14.21
CA GLY A 15 -2.26 20.70 -14.08
C GLY A 15 -3.46 19.94 -14.61
N LYS A 16 -4.60 19.97 -13.90
CA LYS A 16 -5.88 19.42 -14.36
C LYS A 16 -7.00 20.38 -14.03
N SER A 17 -7.91 20.61 -14.99
CA SER A 17 -9.03 21.53 -14.81
C SER A 17 -10.24 20.93 -14.10
N VAL A 18 -10.40 19.59 -14.16
CA VAL A 18 -11.57 18.88 -13.60
C VAL A 18 -11.69 19.06 -12.08
N ASN A 19 -10.58 19.18 -11.40
CA ASN A 19 -10.50 19.35 -9.95
C ASN A 19 -9.38 20.31 -9.53
N GLU A 20 -9.00 21.23 -10.42
CA GLU A 20 -8.01 22.27 -10.14
C GLU A 20 -6.68 21.69 -9.59
N THR A 21 -6.28 20.50 -10.05
CA THR A 21 -5.04 19.87 -9.61
C THR A 21 -3.84 20.72 -10.01
N ILE A 22 -2.97 20.97 -9.05
CA ILE A 22 -1.60 21.45 -9.25
C ILE A 22 -0.66 20.45 -8.63
N GLY A 23 0.39 20.10 -9.35
CA GLY A 23 1.41 19.19 -8.84
C GLY A 23 2.78 19.46 -9.41
N ALA A 24 3.78 19.08 -8.66
CA ALA A 24 5.17 19.12 -9.07
C ALA A 24 5.91 17.87 -8.61
N SER A 25 6.86 17.44 -9.43
CA SER A 25 7.79 16.37 -9.08
C SER A 25 9.20 16.82 -9.45
N LEU A 26 10.12 16.68 -8.50
CA LEU A 26 11.55 16.92 -8.70
C LEU A 26 12.29 15.62 -8.46
N MET A 27 13.15 15.23 -9.39
CA MET A 27 14.06 14.11 -9.24
C MET A 27 15.49 14.57 -9.47
N LEU A 28 16.37 14.17 -8.56
CA LEU A 28 17.81 14.33 -8.69
C LEU A 28 18.47 12.95 -8.62
N GLY A 29 19.42 12.70 -9.50
CA GLY A 29 20.15 11.47 -9.57
C GLY A 29 21.63 11.68 -9.85
N ILE A 30 22.45 10.82 -9.28
CA ILE A 30 23.88 10.78 -9.50
C ILE A 30 24.34 9.36 -9.81
N LYS A 31 25.15 9.22 -10.83
CA LYS A 31 25.88 8.01 -11.14
C LYS A 31 27.37 8.32 -10.98
N ARG A 32 28.07 7.57 -10.14
CA ARG A 32 29.51 7.68 -9.94
C ARG A 32 30.13 6.30 -9.78
N ASN A 33 30.92 5.88 -10.75
CA ASN A 33 31.54 4.56 -10.78
C ASN A 33 30.51 3.43 -10.58
N ALA A 34 30.65 2.65 -9.51
CA ALA A 34 29.77 1.53 -9.17
C ALA A 34 28.45 1.96 -8.52
N TRP A 35 28.33 3.23 -8.11
CA TRP A 35 27.19 3.75 -7.37
C TRP A 35 26.20 4.51 -8.29
N TYR A 36 24.93 4.27 -8.05
CA TYR A 36 23.82 5.02 -8.60
C TYR A 36 22.85 5.40 -7.49
N THR A 37 22.52 6.67 -7.36
CA THR A 37 21.60 7.15 -6.34
C THR A 37 20.64 8.14 -6.97
N ARG A 38 19.36 8.07 -6.59
CA ARG A 38 18.36 9.07 -6.95
C ARG A 38 17.45 9.38 -5.77
N LEU A 39 17.02 10.62 -5.68
CA LEU A 39 15.99 11.11 -4.80
C LEU A 39 14.89 11.75 -5.63
N ARG A 40 13.65 11.41 -5.37
CA ARG A 40 12.48 12.07 -5.95
C ARG A 40 11.56 12.55 -4.84
N TYR A 41 11.12 13.78 -4.96
CA TYR A 41 10.01 14.33 -4.20
C TYR A 41 8.91 14.73 -5.17
N SER A 42 7.66 14.40 -4.83
CA SER A 42 6.50 14.90 -5.56
C SER A 42 5.40 15.32 -4.60
N GLU A 43 4.72 16.38 -4.96
CA GLU A 43 3.54 16.86 -4.25
C GLU A 43 2.46 17.23 -5.27
N GLN A 44 1.21 16.86 -4.96
CA GLN A 44 0.05 17.33 -5.68
C GLN A 44 -1.05 17.73 -4.71
N ARG A 45 -1.80 18.76 -5.10
CA ARG A 45 -2.99 19.22 -4.39
C ARG A 45 -4.11 19.40 -5.40
N PHE A 46 -5.29 18.97 -5.04
CA PHE A 46 -6.46 19.07 -5.89
C PHE A 46 -7.66 19.53 -5.08
N GLY A 47 -8.54 20.25 -5.74
CA GLY A 47 -9.81 20.69 -5.19
C GLY A 47 -10.92 19.70 -5.49
N ASP A 48 -12.13 20.11 -5.15
CA ASP A 48 -13.35 19.34 -5.35
C ASP A 48 -13.57 18.99 -6.83
N TYR A 49 -14.01 17.76 -7.07
CA TYR A 49 -14.28 17.26 -8.41
C TYR A 49 -15.51 17.92 -9.04
N ARG A 50 -15.35 18.39 -10.26
CA ARG A 50 -16.45 18.86 -11.10
C ARG A 50 -17.09 17.69 -11.83
N ILE A 51 -18.41 17.61 -11.80
CA ILE A 51 -19.20 16.62 -12.52
C ILE A 51 -20.24 17.29 -13.43
N PRO A 52 -20.68 16.65 -14.52
CA PRO A 52 -21.66 17.23 -15.45
C PRO A 52 -23.12 17.06 -14.98
N ALA A 53 -23.35 17.02 -13.66
CA ALA A 53 -24.67 16.79 -13.08
C ALA A 53 -24.89 17.70 -11.87
N ASP A 54 -26.13 18.12 -11.68
CA ASP A 54 -26.57 18.90 -10.51
C ASP A 54 -27.17 18.02 -9.41
N THR A 55 -27.23 16.70 -9.64
CA THR A 55 -27.80 15.73 -8.70
C THR A 55 -27.15 14.38 -8.93
N ILE A 56 -26.85 13.66 -7.85
CA ILE A 56 -26.49 12.24 -7.88
C ILE A 56 -27.51 11.44 -7.05
N VAL A 57 -27.62 10.14 -7.34
CA VAL A 57 -28.48 9.23 -6.58
C VAL A 57 -27.61 8.28 -5.78
N TYR A 58 -27.82 8.24 -4.46
CA TYR A 58 -27.16 7.33 -3.55
C TYR A 58 -28.19 6.67 -2.64
N LEU A 59 -28.21 5.35 -2.59
CA LEU A 59 -29.17 4.56 -1.80
C LEU A 59 -30.63 5.02 -2.02
N THR A 60 -31.03 5.25 -3.28
CA THR A 60 -32.37 5.76 -3.67
C THR A 60 -32.66 7.23 -3.36
N GLN A 61 -31.79 7.92 -2.61
CA GLN A 61 -31.94 9.35 -2.32
C GLN A 61 -31.26 10.21 -3.38
N LYS A 62 -31.90 11.31 -3.75
CA LYS A 62 -31.31 12.32 -4.64
C LYS A 62 -30.54 13.32 -3.80
N MET A 63 -29.22 13.40 -4.07
CA MET A 63 -28.29 14.32 -3.43
C MET A 63 -28.05 15.50 -4.36
N PRO A 64 -28.33 16.75 -3.94
CA PRO A 64 -27.97 17.92 -4.73
C PRO A 64 -26.46 18.06 -4.81
N VAL A 65 -25.97 18.54 -5.96
CA VAL A 65 -24.56 18.86 -6.22
C VAL A 65 -24.47 20.34 -6.58
N TYR A 66 -24.18 21.15 -5.59
CA TYR A 66 -24.13 22.60 -5.76
C TYR A 66 -22.96 23.01 -6.64
N GLY A 67 -23.19 23.88 -7.61
CA GLY A 67 -22.17 24.34 -8.54
C GLY A 67 -21.51 23.24 -9.38
N ARG A 68 -22.14 22.05 -9.48
CA ARG A 68 -21.59 20.87 -10.15
C ARG A 68 -20.25 20.42 -9.58
N ARG A 69 -20.03 20.67 -8.28
CA ARG A 69 -18.86 20.24 -7.53
C ARG A 69 -19.27 19.25 -6.45
N LEU A 70 -18.57 18.13 -6.39
CA LEU A 70 -18.69 17.18 -5.29
C LEU A 70 -17.91 17.73 -4.10
N LYS A 71 -18.59 18.44 -3.21
CA LYS A 71 -17.99 19.05 -2.03
C LYS A 71 -17.20 18.03 -1.21
N ASN A 72 -16.10 18.47 -0.62
CA ASN A 72 -15.24 17.67 0.23
C ASN A 72 -14.60 16.47 -0.48
N THR A 73 -14.31 16.61 -1.79
CA THR A 73 -13.51 15.62 -2.53
C THR A 73 -12.11 16.11 -2.84
N ALA A 74 -11.71 17.23 -2.25
CA ALA A 74 -10.37 17.77 -2.30
C ALA A 74 -9.36 16.84 -1.61
N GLY A 75 -8.09 17.03 -1.96
CA GLY A 75 -7.04 16.24 -1.35
C GLY A 75 -5.64 16.72 -1.69
N TRP A 76 -4.68 16.09 -1.05
CA TRP A 76 -3.27 16.29 -1.34
C TRP A 76 -2.50 15.00 -1.11
N GLU A 77 -1.40 14.87 -1.83
CA GLU A 77 -0.49 13.73 -1.75
C GLU A 77 0.95 14.23 -1.79
N ARG A 78 1.81 13.67 -0.94
CA ARG A 78 3.25 13.89 -0.89
C ARG A 78 3.97 12.57 -0.93
N ASN A 79 4.95 12.49 -1.83
CA ASN A 79 5.71 11.27 -2.02
C ASN A 79 7.20 11.59 -1.95
N VAL A 80 7.93 10.78 -1.18
CA VAL A 80 9.38 10.75 -1.17
C VAL A 80 9.82 9.38 -1.65
N ASN A 81 10.78 9.34 -2.56
CA ASN A 81 11.37 8.10 -3.04
C ASN A 81 12.89 8.25 -3.12
N PHE A 82 13.58 7.48 -2.33
CA PHE A 82 15.03 7.35 -2.35
C PHE A 82 15.41 5.97 -2.86
N PHE A 83 16.38 5.92 -3.77
CA PHE A 83 16.92 4.69 -4.29
C PHE A 83 18.43 4.81 -4.42
N THR A 84 19.17 3.81 -3.93
CA THR A 84 20.59 3.70 -4.18
C THR A 84 20.95 2.28 -4.59
N GLN A 85 21.91 2.17 -5.50
CA GLN A 85 22.41 0.90 -6.02
C GLN A 85 23.94 0.93 -6.10
N TYR A 86 24.54 -0.16 -5.65
CA TYR A 86 25.93 -0.47 -5.90
C TYR A 86 26.02 -1.68 -6.84
N GLN A 87 26.85 -1.60 -7.87
CA GLN A 87 27.07 -2.72 -8.79
C GLN A 87 28.53 -2.81 -9.20
N LYS A 88 29.18 -3.92 -8.93
CA LYS A 88 30.57 -4.18 -9.31
C LYS A 88 30.80 -5.67 -9.44
N LYS A 89 31.41 -6.13 -10.55
CA LYS A 89 31.83 -7.53 -10.78
C LYS A 89 30.77 -8.52 -10.32
N GLY A 90 29.84 -8.92 -10.85
CA GLY A 90 28.83 -9.91 -10.43
C GLY A 90 28.01 -9.61 -9.15
N TYR A 91 28.41 -8.62 -8.35
CA TYR A 91 27.65 -8.19 -7.17
C TYR A 91 26.78 -6.96 -7.46
N LYS A 92 25.53 -7.03 -7.06
CA LYS A 92 24.56 -5.94 -7.13
C LYS A 92 23.82 -5.84 -5.81
N SER A 93 23.80 -4.64 -5.24
CA SER A 93 23.05 -4.32 -4.04
C SER A 93 22.22 -3.09 -4.30
N ASN A 94 20.97 -3.05 -3.84
CA ASN A 94 20.19 -1.82 -3.82
C ASN A 94 19.40 -1.66 -2.53
N LEU A 95 19.07 -0.41 -2.23
CA LEU A 95 18.16 0.01 -1.18
C LEU A 95 17.16 0.98 -1.78
N ALA A 96 15.89 0.72 -1.55
CA ALA A 96 14.80 1.62 -1.90
C ALA A 96 14.00 1.98 -0.65
N VAL A 97 13.78 3.28 -0.45
CA VAL A 97 12.92 3.82 0.61
C VAL A 97 11.89 4.70 -0.05
N SER A 98 10.62 4.46 0.23
CA SER A 98 9.55 5.33 -0.25
C SER A 98 8.53 5.58 0.86
N ASN A 99 7.98 6.79 0.86
CA ASN A 99 6.86 7.13 1.71
C ASN A 99 5.82 7.88 0.89
N VAL A 100 4.57 7.45 0.99
CA VAL A 100 3.40 8.10 0.42
C VAL A 100 2.57 8.61 1.58
N PHE A 101 2.29 9.90 1.60
CA PHE A 101 1.42 10.54 2.57
C PHE A 101 0.29 11.26 1.86
N GLN A 102 -0.96 10.92 2.20
CA GLN A 102 -2.16 11.40 1.52
C GLN A 102 -3.23 11.79 2.53
N LYS A 103 -3.97 12.87 2.25
CA LYS A 103 -5.28 13.18 2.85
C LYS A 103 -6.26 13.46 1.73
N THR A 104 -7.44 12.83 1.77
CA THR A 104 -8.49 13.00 0.76
C THR A 104 -9.84 13.00 1.44
N GLY A 105 -10.63 14.01 1.16
CA GLY A 105 -12.01 14.07 1.59
C GLY A 105 -12.93 13.14 0.80
N PHE A 106 -14.10 12.86 1.34
CA PHE A 106 -15.18 12.11 0.70
C PHE A 106 -16.42 12.97 0.61
N PHE A 107 -17.16 12.84 -0.48
CA PHE A 107 -18.42 13.54 -0.65
C PHE A 107 -19.43 13.11 0.43
N PRO A 108 -19.90 14.01 1.32
CA PRO A 108 -20.73 13.63 2.46
C PRO A 108 -22.10 13.05 2.07
N GLY A 109 -22.56 13.37 0.87
CA GLY A 109 -23.81 12.84 0.34
C GLY A 109 -23.77 11.39 -0.13
N ALA A 110 -22.58 10.77 -0.21
CA ALA A 110 -22.41 9.41 -0.70
C ALA A 110 -21.31 8.64 0.06
N HIS A 111 -21.11 8.95 1.33
CA HIS A 111 -20.19 8.24 2.21
C HIS A 111 -20.93 7.81 3.49
N GLY A 112 -20.99 6.50 3.72
CA GLY A 112 -21.71 5.95 4.87
C GLY A 112 -23.17 6.40 4.93
N VAL A 113 -23.54 7.06 6.03
CA VAL A 113 -24.85 7.72 6.18
C VAL A 113 -24.78 9.11 5.57
N PRO A 114 -25.61 9.43 4.54
CA PRO A 114 -25.57 10.72 3.87
C PRO A 114 -25.84 11.90 4.82
N ASP A 115 -24.95 12.87 4.83
CA ASP A 115 -25.11 14.11 5.58
C ASP A 115 -25.45 15.28 4.64
N LEU A 116 -26.74 15.56 4.50
CA LEU A 116 -27.24 16.61 3.61
C LEU A 116 -26.91 18.03 4.09
N SER A 117 -26.62 18.21 5.39
CA SER A 117 -26.29 19.52 5.97
C SER A 117 -24.89 20.00 5.54
N ARG A 118 -24.08 19.11 5.01
CA ARG A 118 -22.70 19.37 4.60
C ARG A 118 -22.51 19.45 3.09
N LEU A 119 -23.58 19.51 2.30
CA LEU A 119 -23.50 19.53 0.84
C LEU A 119 -23.32 20.93 0.26
N GLU A 120 -23.66 21.99 1.01
CA GLU A 120 -23.57 23.37 0.53
C GLU A 120 -22.10 23.76 0.29
N ASP A 121 -21.88 24.53 -0.78
CA ASP A 121 -20.58 25.05 -1.13
C ASP A 121 -20.15 26.11 -0.09
N ASP A 122 -18.99 25.94 0.50
CA ASP A 122 -18.39 26.86 1.47
C ASP A 122 -17.50 27.93 0.80
N GLY A 123 -17.41 27.90 -0.52
CA GLY A 123 -16.58 28.84 -1.30
C GLY A 123 -15.09 28.44 -1.38
N ASP A 124 -14.64 27.39 -0.70
CA ASP A 124 -13.30 26.86 -0.77
C ASP A 124 -13.27 25.43 -1.32
N SER A 125 -12.97 25.30 -2.62
CA SER A 125 -12.86 24.00 -3.29
C SER A 125 -11.70 23.11 -2.79
N ARG A 126 -10.85 23.60 -1.89
CA ARG A 126 -9.67 22.88 -1.36
C ARG A 126 -9.79 22.53 0.11
N ASN A 127 -10.87 22.94 0.74
CA ASN A 127 -11.18 22.56 2.13
C ASN A 127 -11.41 21.04 2.24
N ILE A 128 -10.90 20.43 3.30
CA ILE A 128 -11.07 19.00 3.59
C ILE A 128 -11.65 18.87 4.99
N ASP A 129 -12.94 18.73 5.05
CA ASP A 129 -13.72 18.45 6.25
C ASP A 129 -14.02 16.96 6.42
N LEU A 130 -14.79 16.61 7.42
CA LEU A 130 -15.35 15.26 7.57
C LEU A 130 -16.43 14.99 6.49
N PRO A 131 -16.45 13.79 5.94
CA PRO A 131 -15.53 12.67 6.16
C PRO A 131 -14.26 12.77 5.31
N TYR A 132 -13.16 12.23 5.80
CA TYR A 132 -11.90 12.14 5.06
C TYR A 132 -11.08 10.90 5.42
N SER A 133 -10.14 10.54 4.55
CA SER A 133 -9.13 9.52 4.81
C SER A 133 -7.73 10.12 4.86
N LYS A 134 -6.89 9.57 5.74
CA LYS A 134 -5.44 9.78 5.76
C LYS A 134 -4.75 8.44 5.52
N VAL A 135 -3.70 8.47 4.74
CA VAL A 135 -2.84 7.30 4.50
C VAL A 135 -1.39 7.72 4.66
N ASN A 136 -0.63 6.96 5.42
CA ASN A 136 0.82 7.03 5.45
C ASN A 136 1.38 5.64 5.14
N HIS A 137 2.10 5.51 4.02
CA HIS A 137 2.66 4.23 3.60
C HIS A 137 4.17 4.33 3.42
N LEU A 138 4.88 3.88 4.44
CA LEU A 138 6.33 3.70 4.41
C LEU A 138 6.69 2.34 3.83
N LYS A 139 7.68 2.31 2.95
CA LYS A 139 8.24 1.08 2.38
C LYS A 139 9.75 1.17 2.31
N VAL A 140 10.42 0.18 2.87
CA VAL A 140 11.88 0.01 2.81
C VAL A 140 12.17 -1.37 2.24
N THR A 141 12.93 -1.44 1.16
CA THR A 141 13.32 -2.72 0.55
C THR A 141 14.79 -2.72 0.19
N THR A 142 15.44 -3.85 0.36
CA THR A 142 16.80 -4.08 -0.14
C THR A 142 16.82 -5.34 -0.99
N HIS A 143 17.59 -5.28 -2.07
CA HIS A 143 17.86 -6.42 -2.94
C HIS A 143 19.36 -6.63 -3.03
N GLN A 144 19.78 -7.86 -2.82
CA GLN A 144 21.16 -8.30 -2.92
C GLN A 144 21.24 -9.38 -4.00
N GLN A 145 22.22 -9.29 -4.87
CA GLN A 145 22.49 -10.32 -5.88
C GLN A 145 23.98 -10.54 -6.02
N TYR A 146 24.36 -11.80 -6.06
CA TYR A 146 25.71 -12.20 -6.39
C TYR A 146 25.68 -13.25 -7.50
N ALA A 147 26.43 -13.00 -8.56
CA ALA A 147 26.57 -13.90 -9.70
C ALA A 147 28.05 -14.31 -9.84
N TRP A 148 28.28 -15.62 -9.87
CA TRP A 148 29.61 -16.20 -10.15
C TRP A 148 29.42 -17.44 -11.00
N GLU A 149 30.23 -17.53 -12.04
CA GLU A 149 30.24 -18.67 -12.99
C GLU A 149 28.88 -19.32 -13.23
N LYS A 150 28.56 -20.38 -12.48
CA LYS A 150 27.35 -21.20 -12.63
C LYS A 150 26.23 -20.85 -11.66
N PHE A 151 26.45 -19.90 -10.74
CA PHE A 151 25.48 -19.57 -9.69
C PHE A 151 25.06 -18.10 -9.76
N ILE A 152 23.79 -17.88 -9.52
CA ILE A 152 23.23 -16.57 -9.18
C ILE A 152 22.44 -16.75 -7.91
N LEU A 153 22.84 -16.04 -6.86
CA LEU A 153 22.10 -15.95 -5.60
C LEU A 153 21.52 -14.56 -5.48
N SER A 154 20.25 -14.45 -5.17
CA SER A 154 19.61 -13.18 -4.88
C SER A 154 18.75 -13.26 -3.63
N GLY A 155 18.62 -12.14 -2.93
CA GLY A 155 17.80 -12.02 -1.74
C GLY A 155 17.15 -10.65 -1.66
N ASP A 156 15.92 -10.63 -1.19
CA ASP A 156 15.13 -9.42 -0.94
C ASP A 156 14.69 -9.40 0.52
N ILE A 157 14.83 -8.25 1.17
CA ILE A 157 14.27 -7.99 2.49
C ILE A 157 13.40 -6.73 2.36
N GLY A 158 12.21 -6.78 2.90
CA GLY A 158 11.27 -5.67 2.87
C GLY A 158 10.60 -5.43 4.20
N TYR A 159 10.42 -4.16 4.53
CA TYR A 159 9.54 -3.69 5.58
C TYR A 159 8.55 -2.69 5.00
N GLN A 160 7.29 -2.83 5.36
CA GLN A 160 6.23 -1.89 5.01
C GLN A 160 5.40 -1.59 6.25
N ASN A 161 5.07 -0.32 6.42
CA ASN A 161 4.05 0.13 7.35
C ASN A 161 3.00 0.90 6.56
N ASN A 162 1.77 0.42 6.60
CA ASN A 162 0.60 1.10 6.04
C ASN A 162 -0.30 1.52 7.19
N HIS A 163 -0.32 2.81 7.48
CA HIS A 163 -1.22 3.41 8.44
C HIS A 163 -2.31 4.17 7.69
N ARG A 164 -3.54 3.69 7.82
CA ARG A 164 -4.74 4.28 7.19
C ARG A 164 -5.73 4.65 8.27
N GLU A 165 -6.27 5.86 8.18
CA GLU A 165 -7.35 6.37 9.03
C GLU A 165 -8.52 6.82 8.15
N GLU A 166 -9.72 6.56 8.63
CA GLU A 166 -10.96 7.16 8.13
C GLU A 166 -11.60 7.95 9.27
N TRP A 167 -11.95 9.18 8.96
CA TRP A 167 -12.52 10.14 9.89
C TRP A 167 -13.90 10.54 9.38
N SER A 168 -14.91 10.39 10.23
CA SER A 168 -16.31 10.76 9.96
C SER A 168 -16.92 11.30 11.23
N ALA A 169 -17.84 12.23 11.11
CA ALA A 169 -18.58 12.69 12.29
C ALA A 169 -19.19 11.48 13.01
N PHE A 170 -19.00 11.43 14.32
CA PHE A 170 -19.50 10.31 15.10
C PHE A 170 -20.98 10.07 14.84
N HIS A 171 -21.34 8.86 14.54
CA HIS A 171 -22.70 8.38 14.43
C HIS A 171 -22.81 7.00 15.09
N THR A 172 -23.90 6.78 15.77
CA THR A 172 -24.11 5.52 16.48
C THR A 172 -24.51 4.42 15.51
N HIS A 173 -23.88 3.27 15.61
CA HIS A 173 -24.32 2.05 14.91
C HIS A 173 -25.41 1.31 15.71
N TYR A 174 -25.55 1.62 17.00
CA TYR A 174 -26.56 1.07 17.91
C TYR A 174 -26.82 2.07 19.05
N GLY A 175 -28.03 2.06 19.56
CA GLY A 175 -28.56 3.14 20.42
C GLY A 175 -27.85 3.39 21.77
N THR A 176 -26.99 2.48 22.22
CA THR A 176 -26.24 2.58 23.48
C THR A 176 -24.76 2.93 23.29
N GLN A 177 -24.30 3.16 22.04
CA GLN A 177 -22.91 3.49 21.77
C GLN A 177 -22.58 4.89 22.28
N PRO A 178 -21.70 5.04 23.29
CA PRO A 178 -21.27 6.35 23.77
C PRO A 178 -20.29 7.01 22.81
N LEU A 179 -20.21 8.34 22.89
CA LEU A 179 -19.17 9.09 22.20
C LEU A 179 -17.79 8.67 22.72
N PRO A 180 -16.82 8.34 21.84
CA PRO A 180 -15.46 8.05 22.27
C PRO A 180 -14.83 9.23 23.01
N GLU A 181 -14.07 8.97 24.10
CA GLU A 181 -13.38 10.00 24.87
C GLU A 181 -12.21 10.62 24.10
N THR A 182 -11.56 9.82 23.23
CA THR A 182 -10.42 10.25 22.43
C THR A 182 -10.76 10.14 20.94
N ASP A 183 -10.42 11.18 20.18
CA ASP A 183 -10.65 11.19 18.72
C ASP A 183 -12.09 10.77 18.34
N PRO A 184 -13.13 11.49 18.79
CA PRO A 184 -14.53 11.05 18.64
C PRO A 184 -14.95 10.86 17.18
N ASP A 185 -14.31 11.54 16.26
CA ASP A 185 -14.57 11.46 14.82
C ASP A 185 -13.66 10.47 14.07
N LYS A 186 -12.81 9.73 14.78
CA LYS A 186 -12.02 8.67 14.15
C LYS A 186 -12.87 7.42 13.98
N GLU A 187 -13.35 7.19 12.76
CA GLU A 187 -14.21 6.07 12.44
C GLU A 187 -13.44 4.75 12.42
N LEU A 188 -12.40 4.67 11.61
CA LEU A 188 -11.58 3.48 11.43
C LEU A 188 -10.10 3.85 11.35
N ALA A 189 -9.25 3.04 11.94
CA ALA A 189 -7.82 3.10 11.69
C ALA A 189 -7.23 1.69 11.62
N PHE A 190 -6.34 1.49 10.65
CA PHE A 190 -5.58 0.27 10.43
C PHE A 190 -4.10 0.60 10.41
N ASN A 191 -3.31 -0.16 11.16
CA ASN A 191 -1.86 -0.05 11.15
C ASN A 191 -1.25 -1.41 10.80
N LEU A 192 -1.02 -1.62 9.50
CA LEU A 192 -0.51 -2.86 8.97
C LEU A 192 1.01 -2.78 8.81
N ASN A 193 1.71 -3.59 9.60
CA ASN A 193 3.14 -3.83 9.48
C ASN A 193 3.39 -5.13 8.71
N THR A 194 4.25 -5.08 7.71
CA THR A 194 4.63 -6.24 6.91
C THR A 194 6.14 -6.35 6.82
N PHE A 195 6.68 -7.49 7.24
CA PHE A 195 8.06 -7.90 7.00
C PHE A 195 8.06 -8.99 5.94
N SER A 196 8.92 -8.87 4.95
CA SER A 196 9.05 -9.84 3.86
C SER A 196 10.51 -10.21 3.64
N PHE A 197 10.72 -11.46 3.31
CA PHE A 197 12.00 -12.03 2.94
C PHE A 197 11.82 -12.93 1.72
N SER A 198 12.73 -12.83 0.75
CA SER A 198 12.81 -13.75 -0.38
C SER A 198 14.27 -14.08 -0.65
N ALA A 199 14.59 -15.35 -0.85
CA ALA A 199 15.89 -15.81 -1.32
C ALA A 199 15.71 -16.70 -2.54
N LYS A 200 16.51 -16.48 -3.57
CA LYS A 200 16.45 -17.22 -4.83
C LYS A 200 17.86 -17.62 -5.27
N GLY A 201 18.00 -18.90 -5.56
CA GLY A 201 19.22 -19.46 -6.12
C GLY A 201 18.95 -20.00 -7.53
N ARG A 202 19.81 -19.65 -8.47
CA ARG A 202 19.87 -20.25 -9.81
C ARG A 202 21.21 -20.93 -9.97
N TRP A 203 21.18 -22.20 -10.31
CA TRP A 203 22.37 -23.00 -10.57
C TRP A 203 22.29 -23.62 -11.97
N VAL A 204 23.31 -23.36 -12.78
CA VAL A 204 23.49 -23.98 -14.11
C VAL A 204 24.45 -25.14 -13.94
N GLY A 205 23.94 -26.34 -13.68
CA GLY A 205 24.74 -27.55 -13.39
C GLY A 205 25.56 -28.01 -14.58
N SER A 206 25.01 -27.91 -15.80
CA SER A 206 25.69 -28.22 -17.09
C SER A 206 25.08 -27.39 -18.19
N SER A 207 25.53 -27.56 -19.45
CA SER A 207 24.92 -26.94 -20.62
C SER A 207 23.42 -27.28 -20.80
N SER A 208 22.99 -28.42 -20.24
CA SER A 208 21.63 -28.94 -20.40
C SER A 208 20.76 -28.80 -19.17
N TRP A 209 21.31 -28.55 -17.98
CA TRP A 209 20.55 -28.54 -16.73
C TRP A 209 20.63 -27.18 -16.01
N GLU A 210 19.47 -26.65 -15.69
CA GLU A 210 19.30 -25.44 -14.86
C GLU A 210 18.36 -25.75 -13.70
N HIS A 211 18.77 -25.37 -12.48
CA HIS A 211 17.96 -25.49 -11.28
C HIS A 211 17.70 -24.10 -10.70
N ARG A 212 16.48 -23.86 -10.25
CA ARG A 212 16.07 -22.65 -9.52
C ARG A 212 15.44 -23.07 -8.22
N MET A 213 15.89 -22.46 -7.14
CA MET A 213 15.36 -22.64 -5.79
C MET A 213 14.86 -21.31 -5.27
N GLY A 214 13.78 -21.32 -4.54
CA GLY A 214 13.20 -20.13 -3.91
C GLY A 214 12.74 -20.42 -2.49
N TRP A 215 12.92 -19.42 -1.64
CA TRP A 215 12.32 -19.36 -0.31
C TRP A 215 11.74 -17.98 -0.10
N ASP A 216 10.44 -17.91 0.17
CA ASP A 216 9.71 -16.68 0.45
C ASP A 216 9.09 -16.77 1.83
N SER A 217 9.14 -15.68 2.60
CA SER A 217 8.49 -15.58 3.91
C SER A 217 7.90 -14.19 4.12
N GLN A 218 6.76 -14.13 4.78
CA GLN A 218 6.11 -12.87 5.13
C GLN A 218 5.50 -12.96 6.53
N PHE A 219 5.72 -11.92 7.33
CA PHE A 219 5.01 -11.70 8.58
C PHE A 219 4.24 -10.39 8.49
N GLN A 220 2.98 -10.42 8.89
CA GLN A 220 2.10 -9.25 8.95
C GLN A 220 1.47 -9.16 10.33
N ARG A 221 1.38 -7.92 10.83
CA ARG A 221 0.61 -7.58 12.01
C ARG A 221 -0.26 -6.38 11.70
N ASN A 222 -1.57 -6.53 11.87
CA ASN A 222 -2.53 -5.45 11.75
C ASN A 222 -3.13 -5.14 13.11
N THR A 223 -3.05 -3.85 13.51
CA THR A 223 -3.76 -3.33 14.67
C THR A 223 -4.84 -2.36 14.20
N ILE A 224 -5.90 -2.25 14.97
CA ILE A 224 -7.07 -1.43 14.64
C ILE A 224 -7.37 -0.44 15.76
N SER A 225 -8.03 0.67 15.40
CA SER A 225 -8.63 1.62 16.33
C SER A 225 -9.76 2.40 15.64
N GLY A 226 -10.49 3.22 16.39
CA GLY A 226 -11.67 3.94 15.93
C GLY A 226 -12.95 3.39 16.54
N TYR A 227 -14.07 4.08 16.33
CA TYR A 227 -15.35 3.68 16.93
C TYR A 227 -16.11 2.64 16.10
N SER A 228 -15.73 2.44 14.85
CA SER A 228 -16.32 1.42 13.97
C SER A 228 -15.42 0.19 13.89
N PHE A 229 -16.04 -0.95 13.60
CA PHE A 229 -15.35 -2.22 13.41
C PHE A 229 -15.59 -2.74 11.99
N LEU A 230 -14.51 -3.04 11.28
CA LEU A 230 -14.56 -3.63 9.95
C LEU A 230 -13.92 -5.03 9.91
N LEU A 231 -12.73 -5.16 10.48
CA LEU A 231 -12.00 -6.42 10.56
C LEU A 231 -11.19 -6.48 11.87
N PRO A 232 -10.99 -7.67 12.46
CA PRO A 232 -10.24 -7.81 13.70
C PRO A 232 -8.75 -7.57 13.51
N GLU A 233 -8.05 -7.35 14.62
CA GLU A 233 -6.60 -7.41 14.65
C GLU A 233 -6.12 -8.82 14.32
N TYR A 234 -4.97 -8.91 13.65
CA TYR A 234 -4.40 -10.22 13.32
C TYR A 234 -2.87 -10.18 13.18
N ASP A 235 -2.27 -11.34 13.47
CA ASP A 235 -0.93 -11.71 13.05
C ASP A 235 -1.04 -12.79 11.97
N ARG A 236 -0.30 -12.63 10.87
CA ARG A 236 -0.23 -13.60 9.79
C ARG A 236 1.22 -13.92 9.46
N PHE A 237 1.55 -15.18 9.40
CA PHE A 237 2.83 -15.68 8.90
C PHE A 237 2.59 -16.60 7.72
N THR A 238 3.33 -16.38 6.65
CA THR A 238 3.35 -17.26 5.48
C THR A 238 4.79 -17.54 5.08
N THR A 239 5.08 -18.76 4.66
CA THR A 239 6.39 -19.13 4.11
C THR A 239 6.22 -20.21 3.05
N GLY A 240 7.08 -20.20 2.04
CA GLY A 240 7.05 -21.21 0.98
C GLY A 240 8.45 -21.47 0.44
N ILE A 241 8.69 -22.70 0.08
CA ILE A 241 9.91 -23.14 -0.62
C ILE A 241 9.52 -23.70 -1.97
N SER A 242 10.37 -23.47 -2.97
CA SER A 242 10.14 -23.95 -4.32
C SER A 242 11.43 -24.45 -4.96
N TRP A 243 11.28 -25.45 -5.83
CA TRP A 243 12.36 -25.96 -6.66
C TRP A 243 11.82 -26.21 -8.07
N LEU A 244 12.48 -25.62 -9.05
CA LEU A 244 12.20 -25.78 -10.47
C LEU A 244 13.48 -26.27 -11.17
N THR A 245 13.34 -27.30 -11.98
CA THR A 245 14.41 -27.85 -12.82
C THR A 245 14.01 -27.74 -14.27
N THR A 246 14.95 -27.29 -15.11
CA THR A 246 14.80 -27.24 -16.55
C THR A 246 15.90 -28.05 -17.21
N TYR A 247 15.52 -28.96 -18.09
CA TYR A 247 16.41 -29.77 -18.91
C TYR A 247 16.31 -29.35 -20.38
N ARG A 248 17.46 -28.99 -20.97
CA ARG A 248 17.58 -28.59 -22.37
C ARG A 248 18.73 -29.37 -23.01
N PRO A 249 18.48 -30.56 -23.54
CA PRO A 249 19.53 -31.35 -24.21
C PRO A 249 20.10 -30.65 -25.44
N ASP A 250 19.26 -29.91 -26.15
CA ASP A 250 19.59 -29.15 -27.35
C ASP A 250 18.73 -27.87 -27.45
N ASN A 251 18.78 -27.18 -28.59
CA ASN A 251 18.06 -25.92 -28.82
C ASN A 251 16.57 -26.13 -29.19
N THR A 252 16.14 -27.38 -29.43
CA THR A 252 14.80 -27.71 -29.92
C THR A 252 13.89 -28.21 -28.80
N LEU A 253 14.45 -28.86 -27.76
CA LEU A 253 13.69 -29.46 -26.66
C LEU A 253 13.99 -28.75 -25.33
N SER A 254 12.92 -28.37 -24.64
CA SER A 254 13.02 -27.86 -23.25
C SER A 254 11.93 -28.51 -22.40
N VAL A 255 12.33 -29.19 -21.35
CA VAL A 255 11.43 -29.82 -20.38
C VAL A 255 11.66 -29.17 -19.02
N SER A 256 10.58 -28.72 -18.35
CA SER A 256 10.65 -28.14 -17.02
C SER A 256 9.69 -28.84 -16.09
N GLY A 257 10.11 -29.06 -14.83
CA GLY A 257 9.28 -29.60 -13.76
C GLY A 257 9.68 -28.97 -12.43
N GLY A 258 8.72 -28.78 -11.56
CA GLY A 258 8.97 -28.16 -10.27
C GLY A 258 7.98 -28.55 -9.21
N VAL A 259 8.35 -28.28 -7.97
CA VAL A 259 7.54 -28.47 -6.77
C VAL A 259 7.58 -27.21 -5.92
N ARG A 260 6.47 -26.95 -5.22
CA ARG A 260 6.37 -25.86 -4.25
C ARG A 260 5.59 -26.37 -3.04
N TYR A 261 6.04 -25.97 -1.86
CA TYR A 261 5.33 -26.17 -0.60
C TYR A 261 5.16 -24.84 0.10
N ASP A 262 3.94 -24.55 0.50
CA ASP A 262 3.59 -23.32 1.23
C ASP A 262 2.98 -23.69 2.58
N TYR A 263 3.35 -22.89 3.59
CA TYR A 263 2.78 -22.93 4.93
C TYR A 263 2.25 -21.56 5.30
N GLY A 264 1.04 -21.52 5.86
CA GLY A 264 0.43 -20.28 6.35
C GLY A 264 -0.20 -20.49 7.72
N ARG A 265 -0.03 -19.48 8.58
CA ARG A 265 -0.69 -19.41 9.87
C ARG A 265 -1.23 -18.00 10.08
N MET A 266 -2.46 -17.90 10.51
CA MET A 266 -3.09 -16.65 10.91
C MET A 266 -3.63 -16.78 12.33
N ARG A 267 -3.35 -15.77 13.15
CA ARG A 267 -3.94 -15.61 14.48
C ARG A 267 -4.78 -14.35 14.46
N VAL A 268 -6.05 -14.51 14.73
CA VAL A 268 -7.01 -13.40 14.85
C VAL A 268 -7.23 -13.16 16.34
N PHE A 269 -7.19 -11.86 16.73
CA PHE A 269 -7.43 -11.48 18.12
C PHE A 269 -8.91 -11.18 18.32
N ALA A 270 -9.41 -11.52 19.50
CA ALA A 270 -10.77 -11.20 19.86
C ALA A 270 -10.96 -9.68 19.86
N HIS A 271 -12.04 -9.22 19.25
CA HIS A 271 -12.49 -7.84 19.36
C HIS A 271 -13.61 -7.80 20.41
N ASP A 272 -13.35 -7.11 21.52
CA ASP A 272 -14.33 -6.86 22.56
C ASP A 272 -14.87 -5.45 22.37
N ASP A 273 -16.15 -5.36 22.02
CA ASP A 273 -16.85 -4.07 21.95
C ASP A 273 -17.70 -3.94 23.22
N PRO A 274 -17.20 -3.22 24.24
CA PRO A 274 -17.86 -3.11 25.54
C PRO A 274 -19.22 -2.40 25.47
N TYR A 275 -19.51 -1.78 24.33
CA TYR A 275 -20.72 -0.98 24.13
C TYR A 275 -21.83 -1.73 23.41
N ARG A 276 -21.56 -2.95 22.93
CA ARG A 276 -22.57 -3.83 22.38
C ARG A 276 -23.12 -4.73 23.48
N ASP A 277 -24.37 -4.58 23.83
CA ASP A 277 -25.12 -5.50 24.69
C ASP A 277 -25.33 -6.89 24.03
N MET A 278 -24.90 -7.05 22.80
CA MET A 278 -24.96 -8.33 22.09
C MET A 278 -23.66 -9.11 22.29
N MET A 279 -23.85 -10.34 22.76
CA MET A 279 -22.86 -11.41 22.97
C MET A 279 -21.42 -11.07 22.59
N LYS A 280 -20.55 -11.01 23.58
CA LYS A 280 -19.10 -11.01 23.40
C LYS A 280 -18.70 -12.11 22.41
N SER A 281 -18.67 -11.79 21.15
CA SER A 281 -18.25 -12.75 20.14
C SER A 281 -16.72 -12.89 20.24
N ARG A 282 -16.29 -13.87 21.02
CA ARG A 282 -14.87 -14.27 21.03
C ARG A 282 -14.58 -14.97 19.71
N TRP A 283 -13.99 -14.24 18.80
CA TRP A 283 -13.38 -14.82 17.61
C TRP A 283 -11.97 -15.31 17.96
N SER A 284 -11.86 -16.48 18.58
CA SER A 284 -10.59 -17.17 18.65
C SER A 284 -10.64 -18.34 17.66
N SER A 285 -10.16 -18.13 16.44
CA SER A 285 -9.79 -19.24 15.59
C SER A 285 -8.28 -19.45 15.68
N THR A 286 -7.85 -20.49 16.34
CA THR A 286 -6.57 -21.12 16.03
C THR A 286 -6.70 -21.63 14.61
N GLY A 287 -6.08 -20.94 13.67
CA GLY A 287 -6.28 -21.10 12.25
C GLY A 287 -6.13 -22.53 11.78
N GLY A 288 -7.11 -22.96 11.02
CA GLY A 288 -7.00 -24.17 10.26
C GLY A 288 -5.90 -24.02 9.19
N THR A 289 -5.10 -25.05 9.05
CA THR A 289 -4.24 -25.28 7.90
C THR A 289 -5.12 -25.34 6.65
N ALA A 290 -5.06 -24.33 5.80
CA ALA A 290 -5.53 -24.48 4.43
C ALA A 290 -4.43 -25.23 3.67
N ALA A 291 -4.59 -26.54 3.53
CA ALA A 291 -3.92 -27.29 2.48
C ALA A 291 -4.69 -27.03 1.19
N GLY A 292 -4.03 -26.45 0.20
CA GLY A 292 -4.49 -26.32 -1.16
C GLY A 292 -3.39 -26.79 -2.09
#